data_ce6de9632f901fb50d61e9df3e76ad50
#
_entry.id   ce6de9632f901fb50d61e9df3e76ad50
#
_cell.length_a   1.000
_cell.length_b   1.000
_cell.length_c   1.000
_cell.angle_alpha   90.00
_cell.angle_beta   90.00
_cell.angle_gamma   90.00
#
_symmetry.space_group_name_H-M   'P 1'
#
loop_
_entity.id
_entity.type
_entity.pdbx_description
1 polymer ?
#
loop_
_entity_poly.entity_id
_entity_poly.type
_entity_poly.pdbx_seq_one_letter_code
_entity_poly.pdbx_strand_id
1 'polypeptide(L)'
;MSVDARFIATGAKRVFDSRPMYAQMVVTDDCNLACAYCDEFKPGAPVIPLATLKQRIDALDALGVQVYDLLGGEPLIHPELSAIVAHLKSKRGGSNLATVITNAFLLTKQRIHELNDSGLDFMQVSVDSLEPTDMSQKSLKSVLPKLRLLAEEARFTVEIQTVLNDSTYKGYDEFRDTVSGLPFAFGFSIMHGRGGQIAIRGEHFLAMLEKYGVFEGVNFYGKHLKEMLVGDFSRPWKCLAGFKFLYVNAAGDVQWCGQQRDYAHPLATMSLRELRRNNHHKSCEAGCSMGCVRMVSHTLGEPLKTAGASLRLAVGMRKSGKAAG
;
A
#
# COMPACT_ATOMS: atom_id res chain seq x y z
N MET A 1 1.24 1.64 -7.73
CA MET A 1 2.38 2.21 -6.98
C MET A 1 3.54 2.40 -7.92
N SER A 2 3.86 3.66 -8.24
CA SER A 2 5.07 3.98 -9.00
C SER A 2 6.28 3.56 -8.15
N VAL A 3 7.15 2.73 -8.71
CA VAL A 3 8.32 2.22 -7.96
C VAL A 3 9.37 3.33 -7.94
N ASP A 4 9.43 4.08 -6.84
CA ASP A 4 10.46 5.09 -6.60
C ASP A 4 11.87 4.45 -6.61
N ALA A 5 12.83 5.13 -7.22
CA ALA A 5 14.23 4.67 -7.23
C ALA A 5 14.80 4.45 -5.82
N ARG A 6 14.34 5.22 -4.83
CA ARG A 6 14.70 5.06 -3.42
C ARG A 6 14.17 3.75 -2.83
N PHE A 7 12.95 3.34 -3.21
CA PHE A 7 12.38 2.05 -2.82
C PHE A 7 13.22 0.88 -3.38
N ILE A 8 13.59 0.97 -4.67
CA ILE A 8 14.46 -0.04 -5.32
C ILE A 8 15.81 -0.12 -4.61
N ALA A 9 16.45 1.02 -4.36
CA ALA A 9 17.74 1.09 -3.69
C ALA A 9 17.70 0.52 -2.26
N THR A 10 16.61 0.79 -1.53
CA THR A 10 16.36 0.22 -0.21
C THR A 10 16.18 -1.29 -0.29
N GLY A 11 15.39 -1.77 -1.25
CA GLY A 11 15.17 -3.20 -1.51
C GLY A 11 16.46 -3.93 -1.83
N ALA A 12 17.31 -3.39 -2.70
CA ALA A 12 18.58 -3.98 -3.06
C ALA A 12 19.49 -4.23 -1.84
N LYS A 13 19.53 -3.29 -0.89
CA LYS A 13 20.27 -3.46 0.37
C LYS A 13 19.65 -4.55 1.27
N ARG A 14 18.35 -4.78 1.19
CA ARG A 14 17.60 -5.72 2.05
C ARG A 14 17.47 -7.13 1.50
N VAL A 15 17.88 -7.37 0.27
CA VAL A 15 17.87 -8.70 -0.34
C VAL A 15 18.74 -9.69 0.44
N PHE A 16 19.95 -9.27 0.82
CA PHE A 16 20.96 -10.12 1.46
C PHE A 16 21.01 -10.01 2.99
N ASP A 17 20.21 -9.16 3.56
CA ASP A 17 20.13 -8.88 4.99
C ASP A 17 18.87 -9.55 5.57
N SER A 18 18.88 -9.96 6.81
CA SER A 18 17.71 -10.56 7.48
C SER A 18 16.82 -9.55 8.21
N ARG A 19 16.98 -8.25 7.98
CA ARG A 19 16.16 -7.21 8.58
C ARG A 19 14.87 -6.97 7.76
N PRO A 20 13.79 -6.53 8.39
CA PRO A 20 12.60 -6.08 7.66
C PRO A 20 12.91 -4.83 6.86
N MET A 21 12.14 -4.63 5.79
CA MET A 21 12.23 -3.45 4.95
C MET A 21 11.03 -2.52 5.12
N TYR A 22 9.86 -3.10 5.28
CA TYR A 22 8.57 -2.44 5.10
C TYR A 22 7.67 -2.67 6.30
N ALA A 23 7.01 -1.62 6.78
CA ALA A 23 5.97 -1.72 7.79
C ALA A 23 4.72 -0.93 7.41
N GLN A 24 3.57 -1.56 7.56
CA GLN A 24 2.29 -0.89 7.69
C GLN A 24 2.00 -0.67 9.17
N MET A 25 1.71 0.55 9.56
CA MET A 25 1.46 0.91 10.96
C MET A 25 0.12 1.63 11.10
N VAL A 26 -0.77 1.03 11.89
CA VAL A 26 -2.04 1.64 12.26
C VAL A 26 -1.79 2.81 13.20
N VAL A 27 -2.26 4.01 12.80
CA VAL A 27 -2.16 5.23 13.62
C VAL A 27 -3.47 5.55 14.35
N THR A 28 -4.58 4.99 13.88
CA THR A 28 -5.90 5.01 14.52
C THR A 28 -6.78 3.91 13.95
N ASP A 29 -7.65 3.31 14.77
CA ASP A 29 -8.70 2.39 14.28
C ASP A 29 -9.99 3.15 13.88
N ASP A 30 -10.12 4.46 14.22
CA ASP A 30 -11.30 5.24 13.87
C ASP A 30 -11.33 5.63 12.40
N CYS A 31 -12.53 5.67 11.82
CA CYS A 31 -12.74 6.07 10.43
C CYS A 31 -14.04 6.89 10.30
N ASN A 32 -14.00 7.92 9.48
CA ASN A 32 -15.16 8.73 9.12
C ASN A 32 -16.08 8.08 8.06
N LEU A 33 -15.72 6.91 7.54
CA LEU A 33 -16.51 6.14 6.57
C LEU A 33 -16.75 4.71 7.09
N ALA A 34 -17.83 4.06 6.59
CA ALA A 34 -18.22 2.69 6.92
C ALA A 34 -18.38 1.86 5.62
N CYS A 35 -17.30 1.64 4.89
CA CYS A 35 -17.32 0.83 3.67
C CYS A 35 -17.57 -0.64 4.00
N ALA A 36 -18.53 -1.29 3.30
CA ALA A 36 -19.00 -2.63 3.63
C ALA A 36 -17.92 -3.73 3.49
N TYR A 37 -16.92 -3.53 2.63
CA TYR A 37 -15.83 -4.49 2.46
C TYR A 37 -14.68 -4.30 3.45
N CYS A 38 -14.68 -3.21 4.25
CA CYS A 38 -13.57 -2.84 5.13
C CYS A 38 -13.79 -3.42 6.53
N ASP A 39 -12.80 -4.14 7.03
CA ASP A 39 -12.76 -4.71 8.37
C ASP A 39 -11.66 -4.10 9.28
N GLU A 40 -11.06 -3.00 8.81
CA GLU A 40 -9.92 -2.33 9.45
C GLU A 40 -10.34 -1.19 10.39
N PHE A 41 -11.63 -0.88 10.53
CA PHE A 41 -12.07 0.28 11.31
C PHE A 41 -12.96 -0.10 12.50
N LYS A 42 -12.90 0.73 13.55
CA LYS A 42 -13.75 0.67 14.73
C LYS A 42 -14.27 2.08 15.02
N PRO A 43 -15.54 2.38 14.73
CA PRO A 43 -16.10 3.71 14.93
C PRO A 43 -15.91 4.21 16.36
N GLY A 44 -15.41 5.45 16.51
CA GLY A 44 -15.18 6.07 17.81
C GLY A 44 -14.03 5.49 18.61
N ALA A 45 -13.13 4.73 17.96
CA ALA A 45 -11.93 4.25 18.62
C ALA A 45 -11.06 5.43 19.11
N PRO A 46 -10.43 5.33 20.29
CA PRO A 46 -9.58 6.39 20.79
C PRO A 46 -8.35 6.59 19.90
N VAL A 47 -7.90 7.84 19.79
CA VAL A 47 -6.65 8.18 19.10
C VAL A 47 -5.47 7.57 19.85
N ILE A 48 -4.56 6.93 19.13
CA ILE A 48 -3.33 6.40 19.72
C ILE A 48 -2.41 7.59 20.05
N PRO A 49 -1.94 7.74 21.31
CA PRO A 49 -1.11 8.88 21.68
C PRO A 49 0.16 9.00 20.81
N LEU A 50 0.53 10.23 20.42
CA LEU A 50 1.74 10.51 19.64
C LEU A 50 3.00 9.88 20.26
N ALA A 51 3.15 9.94 21.59
CA ALA A 51 4.29 9.35 22.28
C ALA A 51 4.40 7.83 22.03
N THR A 52 3.26 7.13 22.03
CA THR A 52 3.19 5.69 21.74
C THR A 52 3.58 5.41 20.29
N LEU A 53 3.07 6.20 19.31
CA LEU A 53 3.41 6.04 17.90
C LEU A 53 4.90 6.32 17.63
N LYS A 54 5.48 7.31 18.29
CA LYS A 54 6.92 7.57 18.24
C LYS A 54 7.74 6.39 18.75
N GLN A 55 7.37 5.79 19.89
CA GLN A 55 8.02 4.58 20.41
C GLN A 55 7.92 3.40 19.43
N ARG A 56 6.78 3.23 18.75
CA ARG A 56 6.62 2.19 17.72
C ARG A 56 7.52 2.44 16.52
N ILE A 57 7.62 3.68 16.04
CA ILE A 57 8.55 4.06 14.97
C ILE A 57 9.99 3.78 15.39
N ASP A 58 10.38 4.13 16.61
CA ASP A 58 11.73 3.90 17.12
C ASP A 58 12.07 2.40 17.19
N ALA A 59 11.12 1.56 17.61
CA ALA A 59 11.27 0.10 17.63
C ALA A 59 11.39 -0.48 16.22
N LEU A 60 10.55 -0.04 15.26
CA LEU A 60 10.62 -0.47 13.86
C LEU A 60 11.92 -0.02 13.19
N ASP A 61 12.39 1.20 13.45
CA ASP A 61 13.67 1.71 12.94
C ASP A 61 14.85 0.89 13.48
N ALA A 62 14.85 0.55 14.77
CA ALA A 62 15.86 -0.30 15.40
C ALA A 62 15.89 -1.71 14.77
N LEU A 63 14.74 -2.28 14.40
CA LEU A 63 14.65 -3.55 13.66
C LEU A 63 15.17 -3.40 12.21
N GLY A 64 15.18 -2.20 11.65
CA GLY A 64 15.73 -1.93 10.33
C GLY A 64 14.72 -1.54 9.25
N VAL A 65 13.47 -1.31 9.61
CA VAL A 65 12.43 -0.82 8.68
C VAL A 65 12.84 0.53 8.08
N GLN A 66 12.55 0.73 6.81
CA GLN A 66 12.88 1.97 6.07
C GLN A 66 11.72 2.48 5.22
N VAL A 67 10.68 1.68 5.00
CA VAL A 67 9.48 2.06 4.25
C VAL A 67 8.29 1.90 5.17
N TYR A 68 7.52 2.95 5.31
CA TYR A 68 6.39 3.01 6.24
C TYR A 68 5.12 3.46 5.52
N ASP A 69 4.06 2.67 5.62
CA ASP A 69 2.71 3.12 5.34
C ASP A 69 2.01 3.42 6.67
N LEU A 70 1.60 4.65 6.83
CA LEU A 70 0.75 5.10 7.91
C LEU A 70 -0.70 4.95 7.47
N LEU A 71 -1.42 4.06 8.13
CA LEU A 71 -2.79 3.69 7.79
C LEU A 71 -3.63 3.47 9.06
N GLY A 72 -4.81 2.91 8.91
CA GLY A 72 -5.71 2.56 10.00
C GLY A 72 -7.14 2.56 9.51
N GLY A 73 -8.06 3.07 10.29
CA GLY A 73 -9.36 3.51 9.80
C GLY A 73 -9.16 4.66 8.81
N GLU A 74 -8.98 5.89 9.32
CA GLU A 74 -8.61 7.06 8.52
C GLU A 74 -7.50 7.87 9.20
N PRO A 75 -6.27 7.87 8.69
CA PRO A 75 -5.15 8.56 9.33
C PRO A 75 -5.34 10.06 9.54
N LEU A 76 -6.10 10.75 8.69
CA LEU A 76 -6.37 12.18 8.83
C LEU A 76 -7.23 12.54 10.05
N ILE A 77 -7.84 11.56 10.71
CA ILE A 77 -8.51 11.76 12.02
C ILE A 77 -7.45 12.06 13.09
N HIS A 78 -6.24 11.51 12.96
CA HIS A 78 -5.19 11.73 13.95
C HIS A 78 -4.73 13.21 13.93
N PRO A 79 -4.91 13.97 15.05
CA PRO A 79 -4.61 15.41 15.07
C PRO A 79 -3.13 15.71 14.82
N GLU A 80 -2.25 14.82 15.22
CA GLU A 80 -0.79 14.99 15.17
C GLU A 80 -0.13 14.15 14.06
N LEU A 81 -0.84 13.85 12.96
CA LEU A 81 -0.32 13.02 11.86
C LEU A 81 0.99 13.58 11.27
N SER A 82 1.09 14.89 11.10
CA SER A 82 2.31 15.55 10.61
C SER A 82 3.48 15.37 11.57
N ALA A 83 3.26 15.38 12.89
CA ALA A 83 4.29 15.13 13.88
C ALA A 83 4.76 13.67 13.88
N ILE A 84 3.87 12.71 13.56
CA ILE A 84 4.22 11.29 13.36
C ILE A 84 5.15 11.16 12.16
N VAL A 85 4.79 11.77 11.01
CA VAL A 85 5.62 11.78 9.80
C VAL A 85 6.96 12.44 10.06
N ALA A 86 7.00 13.62 10.70
CA ALA A 86 8.24 14.32 11.03
C ALA A 86 9.16 13.46 11.91
N HIS A 87 8.62 12.76 12.91
CA HIS A 87 9.40 11.85 13.75
C HIS A 87 10.01 10.70 12.93
N LEU A 88 9.23 10.10 12.04
CA LEU A 88 9.71 9.05 11.14
C LEU A 88 10.83 9.58 10.23
N LYS A 89 10.67 10.77 9.67
CA LYS A 89 11.66 11.43 8.80
C LYS A 89 12.91 11.89 9.55
N SER A 90 12.85 12.08 10.87
CA SER A 90 14.04 12.40 11.68
C SER A 90 15.02 11.23 11.82
N LYS A 91 14.56 10.00 11.51
CA LYS A 91 15.41 8.80 11.56
C LYS A 91 16.29 8.68 10.33
N ARG A 92 17.46 8.06 10.48
CA ARG A 92 18.40 7.72 9.39
C ARG A 92 18.73 8.90 8.47
N GLY A 93 18.80 10.11 9.01
CA GLY A 93 19.10 11.31 8.22
C GLY A 93 18.02 11.61 7.17
N GLY A 94 16.76 11.27 7.42
CA GLY A 94 15.64 11.51 6.52
C GLY A 94 15.48 10.51 5.37
N SER A 95 16.27 9.43 5.34
CA SER A 95 16.23 8.46 4.24
C SER A 95 15.05 7.48 4.29
N ASN A 96 14.29 7.42 5.40
CA ASN A 96 13.08 6.63 5.48
C ASN A 96 12.01 7.16 4.52
N LEU A 97 11.24 6.25 3.90
CA LEU A 97 10.10 6.58 3.04
C LEU A 97 8.81 6.50 3.85
N ALA A 98 8.01 7.55 3.78
CA ALA A 98 6.74 7.68 4.47
C ALA A 98 5.59 7.82 3.47
N THR A 99 4.59 6.94 3.58
CA THR A 99 3.32 7.01 2.86
C THR A 99 2.18 7.22 3.86
N VAL A 100 1.21 8.05 3.51
CA VAL A 100 -0.10 8.12 4.19
C VAL A 100 -1.14 7.52 3.25
N ILE A 101 -1.92 6.54 3.75
CA ILE A 101 -3.03 5.92 3.01
C ILE A 101 -4.34 6.47 3.56
N THR A 102 -5.10 7.22 2.76
CA THR A 102 -6.26 7.98 3.20
C THR A 102 -7.43 7.90 2.24
N ASN A 103 -8.64 8.12 2.74
CA ASN A 103 -9.83 8.39 1.92
C ASN A 103 -9.96 9.87 1.49
N ALA A 104 -9.09 10.74 1.97
CA ALA A 104 -8.97 12.17 1.70
C ALA A 104 -10.18 13.06 2.08
N PHE A 105 -11.27 12.53 2.66
CA PHE A 105 -12.47 13.33 3.01
C PHE A 105 -12.14 14.47 3.97
N LEU A 106 -11.24 14.23 4.93
CA LEU A 106 -10.81 15.20 5.95
C LEU A 106 -9.65 16.08 5.52
N LEU A 107 -9.20 15.97 4.26
CA LEU A 107 -8.08 16.74 3.77
C LEU A 107 -8.43 18.23 3.64
N THR A 108 -7.54 19.10 4.11
CA THR A 108 -7.60 20.56 3.98
C THR A 108 -6.28 21.10 3.43
N LYS A 109 -6.28 22.33 2.90
CA LYS A 109 -5.04 23.00 2.48
C LYS A 109 -4.00 23.05 3.61
N GLN A 110 -4.43 23.38 4.82
CA GLN A 110 -3.55 23.40 5.99
C GLN A 110 -2.93 22.01 6.23
N ARG A 111 -3.71 20.94 6.19
CA ARG A 111 -3.20 19.57 6.37
C ARG A 111 -2.18 19.19 5.30
N ILE A 112 -2.40 19.61 4.05
CA ILE A 112 -1.44 19.36 2.97
C ILE A 112 -0.12 20.09 3.27
N HIS A 113 -0.16 21.34 3.69
CA HIS A 113 1.04 22.10 4.05
C HIS A 113 1.77 21.49 5.25
N GLU A 114 1.05 21.10 6.31
CA GLU A 114 1.64 20.39 7.46
C GLU A 114 2.35 19.09 7.06
N LEU A 115 1.76 18.31 6.15
CA LEU A 115 2.35 17.08 5.62
C LEU A 115 3.53 17.35 4.68
N ASN A 116 3.48 18.42 3.88
CA ASN A 116 4.63 18.89 3.09
C ASN A 116 5.82 19.20 3.98
N ASP A 117 5.60 19.97 5.05
CA ASP A 117 6.66 20.43 5.95
C ASP A 117 7.20 19.30 6.84
N SER A 118 6.38 18.27 7.10
CA SER A 118 6.83 17.07 7.81
C SER A 118 7.71 16.14 6.98
N GLY A 119 7.83 16.38 5.65
CA GLY A 119 8.64 15.59 4.75
C GLY A 119 7.97 14.31 4.25
N LEU A 120 6.63 14.28 4.16
CA LEU A 120 5.91 13.16 3.56
C LEU A 120 6.44 12.89 2.14
N ASP A 121 6.64 11.62 1.78
CA ASP A 121 7.09 11.23 0.44
C ASP A 121 5.93 10.90 -0.49
N PHE A 122 4.91 10.17 0.02
CA PHE A 122 3.79 9.69 -0.78
C PHE A 122 2.46 9.81 -0.05
N MET A 123 1.40 10.05 -0.81
CA MET A 123 0.02 9.92 -0.34
C MET A 123 -0.73 9.00 -1.31
N GLN A 124 -1.29 7.93 -0.77
CA GLN A 124 -2.21 7.07 -1.50
C GLN A 124 -3.64 7.49 -1.16
N VAL A 125 -4.37 7.98 -2.15
CA VAL A 125 -5.79 8.35 -1.99
C VAL A 125 -6.66 7.21 -2.49
N SER A 126 -7.48 6.68 -1.60
CA SER A 126 -8.43 5.60 -1.94
C SER A 126 -9.69 6.16 -2.58
N VAL A 127 -9.94 5.80 -3.84
CA VAL A 127 -11.15 6.20 -4.60
C VAL A 127 -11.63 5.00 -5.40
N ASP A 128 -12.83 4.50 -5.11
CA ASP A 128 -13.28 3.22 -5.66
C ASP A 128 -14.23 3.35 -6.87
N SER A 129 -14.97 4.45 -6.98
CA SER A 129 -16.01 4.65 -8.00
C SER A 129 -16.27 6.13 -8.26
N LEU A 130 -17.08 6.46 -9.29
CA LEU A 130 -17.54 7.83 -9.54
C LEU A 130 -18.49 8.33 -8.45
N GLU A 131 -19.49 7.55 -8.14
CA GLU A 131 -20.51 7.81 -7.12
C GLU A 131 -20.39 6.79 -5.97
N PRO A 132 -20.88 7.07 -4.77
CA PRO A 132 -20.92 6.09 -3.70
C PRO A 132 -21.67 4.82 -4.12
N THR A 133 -21.23 3.67 -3.64
CA THR A 133 -21.87 2.37 -3.84
C THR A 133 -22.22 1.73 -2.52
N ASP A 134 -23.02 0.66 -2.54
CA ASP A 134 -23.33 -0.12 -1.33
C ASP A 134 -22.07 -0.72 -0.67
N MET A 135 -21.03 -0.92 -1.45
CA MET A 135 -19.76 -1.48 -0.97
C MET A 135 -18.78 -0.42 -0.48
N SER A 136 -18.79 0.79 -1.08
CA SER A 136 -17.82 1.84 -0.78
C SER A 136 -18.41 3.24 -0.86
N GLN A 137 -18.09 4.05 0.14
CA GLN A 137 -18.40 5.48 0.16
C GLN A 137 -17.29 6.35 -0.46
N LYS A 138 -16.16 5.74 -0.86
CA LYS A 138 -15.00 6.43 -1.43
C LYS A 138 -15.23 6.75 -2.90
N SER A 139 -16.00 7.80 -3.17
CA SER A 139 -16.35 8.21 -4.52
C SER A 139 -15.55 9.40 -5.02
N LEU A 140 -15.26 9.41 -6.33
CA LEU A 140 -14.55 10.52 -6.99
C LEU A 140 -15.31 11.84 -6.84
N LYS A 141 -16.62 11.83 -6.98
CA LYS A 141 -17.45 13.02 -6.80
C LYS A 141 -17.24 13.67 -5.42
N SER A 142 -17.14 12.86 -4.37
CA SER A 142 -16.95 13.36 -3.02
C SER A 142 -15.55 13.94 -2.79
N VAL A 143 -14.51 13.37 -3.42
CA VAL A 143 -13.11 13.74 -3.16
C VAL A 143 -12.46 14.56 -4.26
N LEU A 144 -13.12 14.78 -5.41
CA LEU A 144 -12.56 15.54 -6.53
C LEU A 144 -12.06 16.95 -6.14
N PRO A 145 -12.76 17.74 -5.29
CA PRO A 145 -12.23 19.01 -4.80
C PRO A 145 -10.91 18.84 -4.02
N LYS A 146 -10.77 17.74 -3.27
CA LYS A 146 -9.56 17.42 -2.50
C LYS A 146 -8.41 17.00 -3.41
N LEU A 147 -8.71 16.25 -4.49
CA LEU A 147 -7.72 15.87 -5.49
C LEU A 147 -7.18 17.09 -6.25
N ARG A 148 -8.06 18.06 -6.59
CA ARG A 148 -7.63 19.33 -7.19
C ARG A 148 -6.72 20.12 -6.25
N LEU A 149 -7.08 20.19 -4.99
CA LEU A 149 -6.27 20.84 -3.97
C LEU A 149 -4.90 20.16 -3.80
N LEU A 150 -4.86 18.83 -3.85
CA LEU A 150 -3.60 18.07 -3.85
C LEU A 150 -2.74 18.39 -5.09
N ALA A 151 -3.36 18.51 -6.27
CA ALA A 151 -2.64 18.87 -7.50
C ALA A 151 -1.98 20.26 -7.43
N GLU A 152 -2.59 21.18 -6.70
CA GLU A 152 -2.09 22.56 -6.54
C GLU A 152 -1.05 22.69 -5.42
N GLU A 153 -1.22 21.99 -4.30
CA GLU A 153 -0.53 22.28 -3.05
C GLU A 153 0.46 21.20 -2.60
N ALA A 154 0.32 19.94 -3.06
CA ALA A 154 1.16 18.85 -2.58
C ALA A 154 2.58 18.92 -3.17
N ARG A 155 3.59 18.77 -2.29
CA ARG A 155 5.01 18.59 -2.67
C ARG A 155 5.45 17.13 -2.64
N PHE A 156 4.61 16.25 -2.14
CA PHE A 156 4.79 14.79 -2.14
C PHE A 156 4.09 14.16 -3.34
N THR A 157 4.47 12.94 -3.68
CA THR A 157 3.84 12.19 -4.77
C THR A 157 2.46 11.71 -4.35
N VAL A 158 1.45 11.90 -5.20
CA VAL A 158 0.08 11.42 -4.99
C VAL A 158 -0.22 10.30 -5.96
N GLU A 159 -0.84 9.24 -5.44
CA GLU A 159 -1.35 8.11 -6.23
C GLU A 159 -2.81 7.85 -5.86
N ILE A 160 -3.65 7.64 -6.85
CA ILE A 160 -5.03 7.21 -6.66
C ILE A 160 -5.08 5.69 -6.71
N GLN A 161 -5.67 5.07 -5.70
CA GLN A 161 -5.80 3.62 -5.59
C GLN A 161 -7.26 3.21 -5.49
N THR A 162 -7.68 2.29 -6.35
CA THR A 162 -9.04 1.73 -6.39
C THR A 162 -9.06 0.30 -5.91
N VAL A 163 -10.10 -0.08 -5.17
CA VAL A 163 -10.41 -1.49 -4.86
C VAL A 163 -11.47 -1.99 -5.83
N LEU A 164 -11.07 -2.88 -6.74
CA LEU A 164 -11.98 -3.51 -7.70
C LEU A 164 -12.85 -4.57 -7.04
N ASN A 165 -14.16 -4.45 -7.26
CA ASN A 165 -15.20 -5.39 -6.85
C ASN A 165 -16.37 -5.34 -7.85
N ASP A 166 -17.40 -6.16 -7.65
CA ASP A 166 -18.55 -6.24 -8.57
C ASP A 166 -19.33 -4.92 -8.69
N SER A 167 -19.34 -4.08 -7.65
CA SER A 167 -20.00 -2.78 -7.68
C SER A 167 -19.19 -1.72 -8.44
N THR A 168 -17.86 -1.74 -8.32
CA THR A 168 -16.97 -0.77 -8.99
C THR A 168 -16.77 -1.10 -10.48
N TYR A 169 -16.93 -2.36 -10.87
CA TYR A 169 -16.77 -2.81 -12.26
C TYR A 169 -17.68 -2.08 -13.24
N LYS A 170 -18.97 -1.89 -12.90
CA LYS A 170 -19.98 -1.37 -13.83
C LYS A 170 -19.72 0.05 -14.32
N GLY A 171 -19.04 0.88 -13.56
CA GLY A 171 -18.71 2.27 -13.93
C GLY A 171 -17.22 2.51 -14.14
N TYR A 172 -16.43 1.45 -14.26
CA TYR A 172 -14.97 1.56 -14.21
C TYR A 172 -14.39 2.34 -15.40
N ASP A 173 -14.94 2.19 -16.60
CA ASP A 173 -14.45 2.89 -17.80
C ASP A 173 -14.57 4.41 -17.62
N GLU A 174 -15.75 4.92 -17.28
CA GLU A 174 -15.98 6.34 -17.05
C GLU A 174 -15.15 6.87 -15.87
N PHE A 175 -15.07 6.09 -14.79
CA PHE A 175 -14.21 6.39 -13.65
C PHE A 175 -12.75 6.54 -14.08
N ARG A 176 -12.23 5.56 -14.83
CA ARG A 176 -10.86 5.53 -15.32
C ARG A 176 -10.55 6.71 -16.24
N ASP A 177 -11.45 7.04 -17.15
CA ASP A 177 -11.32 8.16 -18.08
C ASP A 177 -11.25 9.49 -17.30
N THR A 178 -12.13 9.67 -16.32
CA THR A 178 -12.13 10.87 -15.47
C THR A 178 -10.85 11.01 -14.64
N VAL A 179 -10.39 9.92 -14.03
CA VAL A 179 -9.16 9.91 -13.20
C VAL A 179 -7.92 10.14 -14.06
N SER A 180 -7.91 9.65 -15.33
CA SER A 180 -6.79 9.83 -16.26
C SER A 180 -6.52 11.30 -16.61
N GLY A 181 -7.52 12.18 -16.43
CA GLY A 181 -7.37 13.63 -16.60
C GLY A 181 -6.68 14.34 -15.42
N LEU A 182 -6.40 13.63 -14.32
CA LEU A 182 -5.71 14.18 -13.15
C LEU A 182 -4.20 13.92 -13.24
N PRO A 183 -3.35 14.78 -12.67
CA PRO A 183 -1.88 14.66 -12.75
C PRO A 183 -1.33 13.62 -11.75
N PHE A 184 -2.03 12.51 -11.53
CA PHE A 184 -1.67 11.52 -10.53
C PHE A 184 -1.44 10.14 -11.15
N ALA A 185 -0.54 9.38 -10.55
CA ALA A 185 -0.46 7.96 -10.82
C ALA A 185 -1.75 7.26 -10.37
N PHE A 186 -2.13 6.22 -11.10
CA PHE A 186 -3.31 5.43 -10.81
C PHE A 186 -2.94 3.95 -10.64
N GLY A 187 -3.38 3.39 -9.53
CA GLY A 187 -3.25 1.97 -9.23
C GLY A 187 -4.59 1.34 -8.88
N PHE A 188 -4.59 0.03 -8.77
CA PHE A 188 -5.74 -0.70 -8.26
C PHE A 188 -5.30 -1.90 -7.42
N SER A 189 -6.17 -2.33 -6.54
CA SER A 189 -6.13 -3.63 -5.86
C SER A 189 -7.43 -4.37 -6.11
N ILE A 190 -7.38 -5.67 -5.93
CA ILE A 190 -8.57 -6.52 -6.02
C ILE A 190 -9.10 -6.73 -4.62
N MET A 191 -10.43 -6.65 -4.47
CA MET A 191 -11.07 -6.92 -3.21
C MET A 191 -10.68 -8.31 -2.71
N HIS A 192 -10.19 -8.34 -1.49
CA HIS A 192 -9.94 -9.58 -0.76
C HIS A 192 -11.09 -9.91 0.18
N GLY A 193 -11.31 -11.18 0.40
CA GLY A 193 -12.16 -11.70 1.46
C GLY A 193 -11.35 -12.00 2.73
N ARG A 194 -11.94 -12.77 3.62
CA ARG A 194 -11.29 -13.17 4.88
C ARG A 194 -9.93 -13.82 4.64
N GLY A 195 -8.97 -13.49 5.48
CA GLY A 195 -7.62 -14.02 5.39
C GLY A 195 -6.82 -13.55 4.18
N GLY A 196 -7.25 -12.47 3.50
CA GLY A 196 -6.57 -11.90 2.35
C GLY A 196 -6.72 -12.70 1.05
N GLN A 197 -7.67 -13.64 1.00
CA GLN A 197 -7.93 -14.44 -0.20
C GLN A 197 -8.68 -13.61 -1.24
N ILE A 198 -8.46 -13.89 -2.54
CA ILE A 198 -9.18 -13.22 -3.61
C ILE A 198 -10.70 -13.43 -3.46
N ALA A 199 -11.45 -12.32 -3.42
CA ALA A 199 -12.89 -12.34 -3.24
C ALA A 199 -13.69 -12.26 -4.54
N ILE A 200 -13.06 -11.76 -5.61
CA ILE A 200 -13.68 -11.60 -6.93
C ILE A 200 -13.02 -12.52 -7.95
N ARG A 201 -13.80 -13.01 -8.90
CA ARG A 201 -13.32 -13.83 -10.01
C ARG A 201 -14.22 -13.56 -11.23
N GLY A 202 -13.71 -13.88 -12.39
CA GLY A 202 -14.49 -13.87 -13.62
C GLY A 202 -13.76 -13.27 -14.80
N GLU A 203 -14.14 -13.72 -16.00
CA GLU A 203 -13.55 -13.30 -17.26
C GLU A 203 -13.76 -11.79 -17.54
N HIS A 204 -14.84 -11.20 -17.02
CA HIS A 204 -15.12 -9.79 -17.17
C HIS A 204 -14.06 -8.89 -16.48
N PHE A 205 -13.58 -9.28 -15.29
CA PHE A 205 -12.46 -8.58 -14.64
C PHE A 205 -11.17 -8.74 -15.43
N LEU A 206 -10.94 -9.95 -15.96
CA LEU A 206 -9.79 -10.22 -16.79
C LEU A 206 -9.78 -9.35 -18.04
N ALA A 207 -10.88 -9.32 -18.79
CA ALA A 207 -11.04 -8.51 -20.00
C ALA A 207 -10.86 -7.01 -19.72
N MET A 208 -11.41 -6.50 -18.62
CA MET A 208 -11.23 -5.11 -18.19
C MET A 208 -9.76 -4.79 -17.91
N LEU A 209 -9.05 -5.63 -17.17
CA LEU A 209 -7.65 -5.41 -16.83
C LEU A 209 -6.73 -5.55 -18.07
N GLU A 210 -7.06 -6.43 -19.02
CA GLU A 210 -6.38 -6.54 -20.32
C GLU A 210 -6.59 -5.27 -21.15
N LYS A 211 -7.81 -4.74 -21.21
CA LYS A 211 -8.13 -3.46 -21.90
C LYS A 211 -7.23 -2.30 -21.41
N TYR A 212 -6.90 -2.27 -20.14
CA TYR A 212 -6.06 -1.21 -19.56
C TYR A 212 -4.57 -1.56 -19.47
N GLY A 213 -4.13 -2.60 -20.15
CA GLY A 213 -2.71 -2.98 -20.22
C GLY A 213 -2.09 -3.43 -18.90
N VAL A 214 -2.90 -3.82 -17.92
CA VAL A 214 -2.44 -4.15 -16.57
C VAL A 214 -1.47 -5.33 -16.56
N PHE A 215 -1.58 -6.23 -17.53
CA PHE A 215 -0.74 -7.42 -17.66
C PHE A 215 0.49 -7.20 -18.52
N GLU A 216 0.63 -6.01 -19.10
CA GLU A 216 1.75 -5.67 -19.97
C GLU A 216 3.02 -5.31 -19.17
N GLY A 217 4.17 -5.57 -19.79
CA GLY A 217 5.47 -5.24 -19.20
C GLY A 217 5.92 -6.16 -18.06
N VAL A 218 6.81 -5.64 -17.22
CA VAL A 218 7.42 -6.40 -16.11
C VAL A 218 6.58 -6.26 -14.84
N ASN A 219 5.33 -6.63 -14.94
CA ASN A 219 4.42 -6.55 -13.80
C ASN A 219 4.22 -7.94 -13.17
N PHE A 220 5.03 -8.26 -12.16
CA PHE A 220 4.91 -9.53 -11.43
C PHE A 220 3.52 -9.72 -10.80
N TYR A 221 2.93 -8.64 -10.31
CA TYR A 221 1.60 -8.66 -9.72
C TYR A 221 0.54 -8.94 -10.79
N GLY A 222 0.62 -8.29 -11.95
CA GLY A 222 -0.35 -8.47 -13.04
C GLY A 222 -0.44 -9.91 -13.55
N LYS A 223 0.72 -10.57 -13.79
CA LYS A 223 0.72 -11.97 -14.24
C LYS A 223 0.07 -12.91 -13.23
N HIS A 224 0.39 -12.73 -11.96
CA HIS A 224 -0.18 -13.54 -10.90
C HIS A 224 -1.66 -13.25 -10.70
N LEU A 225 -2.06 -11.98 -10.84
CA LEU A 225 -3.45 -11.57 -10.79
C LEU A 225 -4.29 -12.23 -11.88
N LYS A 226 -3.76 -12.33 -13.10
CA LYS A 226 -4.42 -13.05 -14.19
C LYS A 226 -4.71 -14.51 -13.81
N GLU A 227 -3.71 -15.21 -13.27
CA GLU A 227 -3.86 -16.58 -12.81
C GLU A 227 -4.93 -16.70 -11.70
N MET A 228 -4.91 -15.82 -10.71
CA MET A 228 -5.89 -15.81 -9.63
C MET A 228 -7.33 -15.56 -10.11
N LEU A 229 -7.53 -14.66 -11.08
CA LEU A 229 -8.85 -14.32 -11.61
C LEU A 229 -9.50 -15.50 -12.35
N VAL A 230 -8.70 -16.36 -12.99
CA VAL A 230 -9.19 -17.60 -13.61
C VAL A 230 -9.19 -18.80 -12.65
N GLY A 231 -8.85 -18.59 -11.39
CA GLY A 231 -8.85 -19.65 -10.37
C GLY A 231 -7.62 -20.55 -10.40
N ASP A 232 -6.57 -20.18 -11.10
CA ASP A 232 -5.29 -20.89 -11.06
C ASP A 232 -4.43 -20.39 -9.89
N PHE A 233 -4.26 -21.24 -8.90
CA PHE A 233 -3.42 -21.01 -7.73
C PHE A 233 -2.17 -21.89 -7.69
N SER A 234 -1.85 -22.55 -8.80
CA SER A 234 -0.76 -23.53 -8.89
C SER A 234 0.63 -22.92 -8.79
N ARG A 235 0.77 -21.62 -9.08
CA ARG A 235 2.07 -20.94 -9.02
C ARG A 235 2.56 -20.79 -7.58
N PRO A 236 3.66 -21.46 -7.21
CA PRO A 236 4.22 -21.32 -5.87
C PRO A 236 4.89 -19.94 -5.71
N TRP A 237 4.74 -19.37 -4.55
CA TRP A 237 5.49 -18.20 -4.11
C TRP A 237 5.67 -18.27 -2.59
N LYS A 238 6.61 -17.53 -2.04
CA LYS A 238 6.86 -17.49 -0.61
C LYS A 238 6.51 -16.13 -0.04
N CYS A 239 5.61 -16.11 0.91
CA CYS A 239 5.19 -14.92 1.61
C CYS A 239 6.27 -14.49 2.64
N LEU A 240 6.75 -13.25 2.53
CA LEU A 240 7.71 -12.66 3.46
C LEU A 240 7.05 -11.78 4.54
N ALA A 241 5.72 -11.85 4.70
CA ALA A 241 5.00 -11.19 5.79
C ALA A 241 5.44 -11.73 7.16
N GLY A 242 5.59 -10.85 8.14
CA GLY A 242 6.16 -11.15 9.46
C GLY A 242 7.69 -11.27 9.46
N PHE A 243 8.34 -11.13 8.30
CA PHE A 243 9.80 -11.16 8.16
C PHE A 243 10.34 -9.89 7.49
N LYS A 244 10.01 -9.67 6.21
CA LYS A 244 10.43 -8.48 5.44
C LYS A 244 9.37 -7.40 5.39
N PHE A 245 8.13 -7.79 5.52
CA PHE A 245 6.94 -6.96 5.62
C PHE A 245 6.33 -7.16 7.01
N LEU A 246 6.01 -6.07 7.71
CA LEU A 246 5.38 -6.09 9.03
C LEU A 246 4.06 -5.31 8.98
N TYR A 247 3.06 -5.78 9.70
CA TYR A 247 1.84 -5.03 9.98
C TYR A 247 1.76 -4.79 11.48
N VAL A 248 1.66 -3.54 11.90
CA VAL A 248 1.55 -3.16 13.32
C VAL A 248 0.14 -2.64 13.57
N ASN A 249 -0.65 -3.42 14.32
CA ASN A 249 -2.03 -3.08 14.63
C ASN A 249 -2.15 -1.95 15.68
N ALA A 250 -3.37 -1.51 15.96
CA ALA A 250 -3.62 -0.43 16.93
C ALA A 250 -3.19 -0.76 18.37
N ALA A 251 -3.17 -2.03 18.75
CA ALA A 251 -2.67 -2.46 20.07
C ALA A 251 -1.13 -2.40 20.15
N GLY A 252 -0.43 -2.34 19.02
CA GLY A 252 1.02 -2.34 18.95
C GLY A 252 1.62 -3.72 18.76
N ASP A 253 0.82 -4.68 18.30
CA ASP A 253 1.29 -6.00 17.96
C ASP A 253 1.69 -6.08 16.49
N VAL A 254 2.80 -6.78 16.22
CA VAL A 254 3.21 -7.16 14.88
C VAL A 254 2.40 -8.38 14.46
N GLN A 255 1.68 -8.25 13.34
CA GLN A 255 1.00 -9.33 12.65
C GLN A 255 1.71 -9.64 11.34
N TRP A 256 1.40 -10.79 10.72
CA TRP A 256 1.96 -11.07 9.38
C TRP A 256 1.48 -10.05 8.36
N CYS A 257 0.17 -9.79 8.30
CA CYS A 257 -0.44 -8.73 7.52
C CYS A 257 -1.79 -8.33 8.13
N GLY A 258 -2.46 -7.29 7.63
CA GLY A 258 -3.75 -6.84 8.15
C GLY A 258 -4.84 -7.91 8.15
N GLN A 259 -4.72 -8.95 7.30
CA GLN A 259 -5.70 -10.02 7.16
C GLN A 259 -5.35 -11.32 7.90
N GLN A 260 -4.10 -11.49 8.39
CA GLN A 260 -3.65 -12.66 9.15
C GLN A 260 -3.42 -12.27 10.60
N ARG A 261 -4.51 -12.24 11.37
CA ARG A 261 -4.56 -11.72 12.75
C ARG A 261 -4.27 -12.76 13.82
N ASP A 262 -4.23 -14.05 13.46
CA ASP A 262 -3.96 -15.16 14.40
C ASP A 262 -2.53 -15.13 14.93
N TYR A 263 -1.58 -14.62 14.14
CA TYR A 263 -0.24 -14.31 14.64
C TYR A 263 -0.20 -12.87 15.13
N ALA A 264 0.10 -12.68 16.41
CA ALA A 264 0.31 -11.38 17.01
C ALA A 264 1.46 -11.47 18.04
N HIS A 265 2.42 -10.56 17.93
CA HIS A 265 3.55 -10.47 18.84
C HIS A 265 3.82 -9.00 19.21
N PRO A 266 3.91 -8.63 20.50
CA PRO A 266 4.14 -7.25 20.88
C PRO A 266 5.40 -6.67 20.23
N LEU A 267 5.27 -5.52 19.55
CA LEU A 267 6.39 -4.85 18.88
C LEU A 267 7.52 -4.51 19.89
N ALA A 268 7.15 -4.15 21.11
CA ALA A 268 8.10 -3.78 22.15
C ALA A 268 9.11 -4.91 22.50
N THR A 269 8.75 -6.15 22.27
CA THR A 269 9.63 -7.33 22.53
C THR A 269 10.06 -8.04 21.25
N MET A 270 9.69 -7.50 20.07
CA MET A 270 10.04 -8.08 18.79
C MET A 270 11.54 -8.04 18.56
N SER A 271 12.09 -9.16 18.11
CA SER A 271 13.51 -9.29 17.81
C SER A 271 13.73 -9.80 16.38
N LEU A 272 14.94 -9.60 15.84
CA LEU A 272 15.32 -10.18 14.54
C LEU A 272 15.27 -11.72 14.55
N ARG A 273 15.42 -12.35 15.71
CA ARG A 273 15.27 -13.80 15.86
C ARG A 273 13.84 -14.24 15.65
N GLU A 274 12.87 -13.52 16.26
CA GLU A 274 11.45 -13.79 16.08
C GLU A 274 11.01 -13.55 14.63
N LEU A 275 11.48 -12.46 14.00
CA LEU A 275 11.19 -12.20 12.61
C LEU A 275 11.70 -13.31 11.67
N ARG A 276 12.90 -13.85 11.93
CA ARG A 276 13.44 -14.98 11.14
C ARG A 276 12.59 -16.24 11.25
N ARG A 277 11.93 -16.50 12.39
CA ARG A 277 11.01 -17.64 12.54
C ARG A 277 9.81 -17.54 11.60
N ASN A 278 9.40 -16.33 11.22
CA ASN A 278 8.31 -16.11 10.26
C ASN A 278 8.74 -16.29 8.79
N ASN A 279 10.01 -16.59 8.50
CA ASN A 279 10.50 -16.83 7.15
C ASN A 279 10.21 -18.27 6.67
N HIS A 280 8.95 -18.66 6.69
CA HIS A 280 8.45 -19.97 6.23
C HIS A 280 7.27 -19.78 5.28
N HIS A 281 6.88 -20.84 4.56
CA HIS A 281 5.65 -20.86 3.78
C HIS A 281 4.42 -20.77 4.68
N LYS A 282 3.40 -20.05 4.22
CA LYS A 282 2.14 -19.84 4.95
C LYS A 282 0.98 -20.50 4.20
N SER A 283 0.05 -21.08 4.93
CA SER A 283 -1.12 -21.76 4.36
C SER A 283 -2.02 -20.86 3.50
N CYS A 284 -1.96 -19.52 3.75
CA CYS A 284 -2.75 -18.54 3.00
C CYS A 284 -2.10 -18.07 1.69
N GLU A 285 -0.93 -18.58 1.30
CA GLU A 285 -0.22 -18.11 0.08
C GLU A 285 -1.01 -18.36 -1.20
N ALA A 286 -1.65 -19.53 -1.32
CA ALA A 286 -2.52 -19.82 -2.44
C ALA A 286 -3.76 -18.90 -2.43
N GLY A 287 -3.98 -18.17 -3.53
CA GLY A 287 -5.12 -17.24 -3.65
C GLY A 287 -4.99 -15.92 -2.88
N CYS A 288 -3.86 -15.64 -2.24
CA CYS A 288 -3.64 -14.36 -1.56
C CYS A 288 -3.60 -13.21 -2.56
N SER A 289 -4.47 -12.20 -2.36
CA SER A 289 -4.56 -10.99 -3.19
C SER A 289 -3.97 -9.73 -2.53
N MET A 290 -3.29 -9.88 -1.39
CA MET A 290 -2.66 -8.77 -0.66
C MET A 290 -1.48 -8.18 -1.45
N GLY A 291 -1.74 -7.15 -2.25
CA GLY A 291 -0.79 -6.56 -3.20
C GLY A 291 0.51 -6.05 -2.55
N CYS A 292 0.42 -5.34 -1.42
CA CYS A 292 1.59 -4.82 -0.68
C CYS A 292 2.52 -5.94 -0.20
N VAL A 293 1.96 -7.00 0.38
CA VAL A 293 2.72 -8.18 0.83
C VAL A 293 3.38 -8.88 -0.33
N ARG A 294 2.65 -9.05 -1.43
CA ARG A 294 3.16 -9.72 -2.63
C ARG A 294 4.28 -8.93 -3.28
N MET A 295 4.13 -7.62 -3.39
CA MET A 295 5.16 -6.73 -3.93
C MET A 295 6.47 -6.90 -3.14
N VAL A 296 6.44 -6.81 -1.82
CA VAL A 296 7.63 -6.99 -0.98
C VAL A 296 8.19 -8.40 -1.10
N SER A 297 7.33 -9.42 -1.12
CA SER A 297 7.75 -10.82 -1.21
C SER A 297 8.44 -11.15 -2.54
N HIS A 298 7.90 -10.68 -3.67
CA HIS A 298 8.54 -10.88 -4.97
C HIS A 298 9.82 -10.07 -5.10
N THR A 299 9.82 -8.81 -4.68
CA THR A 299 11.00 -7.93 -4.78
C THR A 299 12.19 -8.48 -4.00
N LEU A 300 11.97 -8.96 -2.79
CA LEU A 300 13.04 -9.41 -1.89
C LEU A 300 13.24 -10.93 -1.90
N GLY A 301 12.23 -11.71 -2.28
CA GLY A 301 12.32 -13.18 -2.35
C GLY A 301 12.86 -13.71 -3.67
N GLU A 302 12.76 -12.92 -4.75
CA GLU A 302 13.23 -13.29 -6.09
C GLU A 302 14.13 -12.19 -6.69
N PRO A 303 15.25 -11.85 -6.04
CA PRO A 303 16.04 -10.66 -6.37
C PRO A 303 16.62 -10.66 -7.80
N LEU A 304 17.03 -11.82 -8.31
CA LEU A 304 17.56 -11.93 -9.68
C LEU A 304 16.49 -11.65 -10.74
N LYS A 305 15.26 -12.12 -10.52
CA LYS A 305 14.13 -11.81 -11.41
C LYS A 305 13.78 -10.33 -11.36
N THR A 306 13.78 -9.75 -10.17
CA THR A 306 13.52 -8.32 -9.97
C THR A 306 14.58 -7.45 -10.63
N ALA A 307 15.86 -7.77 -10.45
CA ALA A 307 16.97 -7.05 -11.09
C ALA A 307 16.89 -7.14 -12.62
N GLY A 308 16.65 -8.34 -13.17
CA GLY A 308 16.50 -8.54 -14.62
C GLY A 308 15.27 -7.80 -15.20
N ALA A 309 14.22 -7.67 -14.42
CA ALA A 309 13.03 -6.92 -14.77
C ALA A 309 13.29 -5.40 -14.78
N SER A 310 13.93 -4.88 -13.75
CA SER A 310 14.31 -3.47 -13.65
C SER A 310 15.26 -3.05 -14.77
N LEU A 311 16.20 -3.92 -15.15
CA LEU A 311 17.12 -3.66 -16.25
C LEU A 311 16.38 -3.58 -17.59
N ARG A 312 15.41 -4.46 -17.85
CA ARG A 312 14.58 -4.42 -19.07
C ARG A 312 13.75 -3.15 -19.16
N LEU A 313 13.18 -2.68 -18.06
CA LEU A 313 12.47 -1.41 -18.01
C LEU A 313 13.41 -0.24 -18.36
N ALA A 314 14.59 -0.18 -17.75
CA ALA A 314 15.56 0.88 -18.02
C ALA A 314 16.02 0.90 -19.49
N VAL A 315 16.19 -0.27 -20.12
CA VAL A 315 16.55 -0.41 -21.55
C VAL A 315 15.36 -0.05 -22.46
N GLY A 316 14.13 -0.44 -22.09
CA GLY A 316 12.90 -0.11 -22.82
C GLY A 316 12.63 1.40 -22.84
N MET A 317 12.80 2.08 -21.71
CA MET A 317 12.65 3.54 -21.61
C MET A 317 13.68 4.32 -22.42
N ARG A 318 14.92 3.80 -22.56
CA ARG A 318 15.94 4.39 -23.43
C ARG A 318 15.61 4.25 -24.92
N LYS A 319 14.86 3.22 -25.32
CA LYS A 319 14.44 3.02 -26.71
C LYS A 319 13.27 3.91 -27.12
N SER A 320 12.30 4.14 -26.20
CA SER A 320 11.17 5.04 -26.47
C SER A 320 11.58 6.52 -26.46
N GLY A 321 12.56 6.91 -25.66
CA GLY A 321 13.10 8.28 -25.65
C GLY A 321 13.95 8.65 -26.89
N LYS A 322 14.38 7.67 -27.71
CA LYS A 322 15.09 7.92 -28.98
C LYS A 322 14.18 7.99 -30.22
N ALA A 323 12.89 7.68 -30.06
CA ALA A 323 11.90 7.76 -31.17
C ALA A 323 11.09 9.07 -31.16
N ALA A 324 11.36 9.98 -30.22
CA ALA A 324 10.70 11.28 -30.07
C ALA A 324 11.69 12.47 -30.17
N GLY A 325 12.82 12.29 -30.89
CA GLY A 325 13.79 13.32 -31.20
C GLY A 325 13.99 13.47 -32.71
#